data_9018c1e90599f225ce906ab3916e04a6
#
_entry.id   9018c1e90599f225ce906ab3916e04a6
#
_cell.length_a   1.000
_cell.length_b   1.000
_cell.length_c   1.000
_cell.angle_alpha   90.00
_cell.angle_beta   90.00
_cell.angle_gamma   90.00
#
_symmetry.space_group_name_H-M   'P 1'
#
loop_
_entity.id
_entity.type
_entity.pdbx_description
1 polymer ?
#
loop_
_entity_poly.entity_id
_entity_poly.type
_entity_poly.pdbx_seq_one_letter_code
_entity_poly.pdbx_strand_id
1 'polypeptide(L)'
;MNLYLSFLFIFFWSSAFISGQFIVQSASPFAALCFRFCIVSAFFLIFSIIFKERIRINRNLIFQAMITGILFHGFYLGGVFFSYSMGLTATLSALIVCLQPILTNILSGPILKEKVTITQWIGIFFGFLGTILVIGYDIGTEIPTIGVIASIVALLGATSATIWQKKFTHKISLSVNNFYQALSAG
;
A
#
# COMPACT_ATOMS: atom_id res chain seq x y z
N MET A 1 -8.98 10.74 -16.19
CA MET A 1 -7.65 10.24 -15.81
C MET A 1 -6.97 9.77 -17.08
N ASN A 2 -5.76 10.26 -17.38
CA ASN A 2 -5.08 9.89 -18.62
C ASN A 2 -4.72 8.39 -18.61
N LEU A 3 -5.14 7.67 -19.65
CA LEU A 3 -4.91 6.22 -19.79
C LEU A 3 -3.43 5.85 -19.63
N TYR A 4 -2.52 6.66 -20.16
CA TYR A 4 -1.07 6.49 -20.02
C TYR A 4 -0.60 6.53 -18.56
N LEU A 5 -1.13 7.44 -17.73
CA LEU A 5 -0.78 7.51 -16.31
C LEU A 5 -1.27 6.29 -15.55
N SER A 6 -2.42 5.74 -15.93
CA SER A 6 -2.94 4.51 -15.33
C SER A 6 -2.06 3.31 -15.66
N PHE A 7 -1.60 3.18 -16.92
CA PHE A 7 -0.69 2.11 -17.31
C PHE A 7 0.67 2.22 -16.59
N LEU A 8 1.25 3.43 -16.52
CA LEU A 8 2.49 3.66 -15.78
C LEU A 8 2.34 3.31 -14.29
N PHE A 9 1.23 3.70 -13.69
CA PHE A 9 0.95 3.36 -12.30
C PHE A 9 0.89 1.84 -12.10
N ILE A 10 0.14 1.12 -12.94
CA ILE A 10 0.03 -0.34 -12.86
C ILE A 10 1.40 -0.99 -13.03
N PHE A 11 2.20 -0.54 -13.98
CA PHE A 11 3.53 -1.07 -14.25
C PHE A 11 4.46 -0.90 -13.03
N PHE A 12 4.57 0.32 -12.49
CA PHE A 12 5.40 0.58 -11.32
C PHE A 12 4.87 -0.10 -10.06
N TRP A 13 3.55 -0.14 -9.87
CA TRP A 13 2.95 -0.82 -8.74
C TRP A 13 3.22 -2.33 -8.77
N SER A 14 3.03 -2.98 -9.92
CA SER A 14 3.28 -4.41 -10.08
C SER A 14 4.76 -4.76 -9.94
N SER A 15 5.66 -3.96 -10.51
CA SER A 15 7.11 -4.17 -10.41
C SER A 15 7.61 -4.08 -8.96
N ALA A 16 6.93 -3.32 -8.10
CA ALA A 16 7.30 -3.20 -6.70
C ALA A 16 7.14 -4.54 -5.92
N PHE A 17 6.19 -5.39 -6.28
CA PHE A 17 6.05 -6.72 -5.67
C PHE A 17 7.21 -7.64 -6.03
N ILE A 18 7.59 -7.65 -7.30
CA ILE A 18 8.71 -8.47 -7.80
C ILE A 18 10.04 -7.99 -7.19
N SER A 19 10.31 -6.69 -7.25
CA SER A 19 11.53 -6.12 -6.66
C SER A 19 11.60 -6.32 -5.15
N GLY A 20 10.48 -6.24 -4.45
CA GLY A 20 10.39 -6.51 -3.01
C GLY A 20 10.80 -7.94 -2.67
N GLN A 21 10.38 -8.93 -3.46
CA GLN A 21 10.79 -10.32 -3.27
C GLN A 21 12.30 -10.52 -3.45
N PHE A 22 12.91 -9.88 -4.46
CA PHE A 22 14.36 -9.94 -4.64
C PHE A 22 15.13 -9.26 -3.50
N ILE A 23 14.65 -8.14 -2.98
CA ILE A 23 15.29 -7.43 -1.87
C ILE A 23 15.35 -8.31 -0.63
N VAL A 24 14.28 -9.02 -0.30
CA VAL A 24 14.18 -9.86 0.89
C VAL A 24 15.12 -11.08 0.83
N GLN A 25 15.53 -11.52 -0.36
CA GLN A 25 16.54 -12.57 -0.52
C GLN A 25 17.94 -12.14 -0.07
N SER A 26 18.24 -10.82 -0.09
CA SER A 26 19.58 -10.29 0.17
C SER A 26 19.65 -9.38 1.40
N ALA A 27 18.51 -8.95 1.96
CA ALA A 27 18.44 -8.03 3.06
C ALA A 27 17.28 -8.36 4.03
N SER A 28 17.43 -7.97 5.29
CA SER A 28 16.32 -8.04 6.25
C SER A 28 15.13 -7.17 5.76
N PRO A 29 13.90 -7.69 5.77
CA PRO A 29 12.71 -6.97 5.32
C PRO A 29 12.57 -5.58 5.93
N PHE A 30 12.68 -5.50 7.27
CA PHE A 30 12.49 -4.25 8.00
C PHE A 30 13.64 -3.27 7.82
N ALA A 31 14.90 -3.75 7.73
CA ALA A 31 16.05 -2.89 7.46
C ALA A 31 15.98 -2.26 6.07
N ALA A 32 15.57 -3.03 5.06
CA ALA A 32 15.37 -2.53 3.70
C ALA A 32 14.26 -1.47 3.64
N LEU A 33 13.15 -1.69 4.33
CA LEU A 33 12.05 -0.74 4.42
C LEU A 33 12.44 0.54 5.17
N CYS A 34 13.11 0.43 6.31
CA CYS A 34 13.62 1.58 7.06
C CYS A 34 14.52 2.45 6.19
N PHE A 35 15.51 1.87 5.52
CA PHE A 35 16.39 2.60 4.60
C PHE A 35 15.60 3.27 3.47
N ARG A 36 14.66 2.57 2.86
CA ARG A 36 13.77 3.11 1.84
C ARG A 36 12.99 4.32 2.35
N PHE A 37 12.40 4.23 3.53
CA PHE A 37 11.56 5.32 4.06
C PHE A 37 12.39 6.52 4.52
N CYS A 38 13.61 6.32 5.01
CA CYS A 38 14.54 7.42 5.25
C CYS A 38 14.82 8.21 3.96
N ILE A 39 15.11 7.51 2.85
CA ILE A 39 15.35 8.15 1.55
C ILE A 39 14.09 8.87 1.05
N VAL A 40 12.93 8.21 1.10
CA VAL A 40 11.65 8.78 0.65
C VAL A 40 11.27 10.00 1.48
N SER A 41 11.46 9.95 2.81
CA SER A 41 11.22 11.08 3.69
C SER A 41 12.12 12.26 3.35
N ALA A 42 13.44 12.03 3.19
CA ALA A 42 14.38 13.07 2.79
C ALA A 42 14.01 13.68 1.42
N PHE A 43 13.64 12.84 0.45
CA PHE A 43 13.20 13.28 -0.88
C PHE A 43 11.98 14.20 -0.79
N PHE A 44 10.92 13.81 -0.09
CA PHE A 44 9.72 14.63 0.02
C PHE A 44 9.92 15.89 0.86
N LEU A 45 10.83 15.86 1.85
CA LEU A 45 11.24 17.05 2.58
C LEU A 45 11.90 18.07 1.66
N ILE A 46 12.91 17.66 0.89
CA ILE A 46 13.63 18.51 -0.07
C ILE A 46 12.65 19.04 -1.12
N PHE A 47 11.78 18.18 -1.66
CA PHE A 47 10.75 18.57 -2.61
C PHE A 47 9.82 19.64 -2.04
N SER A 48 9.33 19.45 -0.81
CA SER A 48 8.46 20.42 -0.15
C SER A 48 9.15 21.78 0.09
N ILE A 49 10.47 21.78 0.36
CA ILE A 49 11.25 23.00 0.51
C ILE A 49 11.40 23.73 -0.83
N ILE A 50 11.74 23.01 -1.90
CA ILE A 50 11.92 23.58 -3.26
C ILE A 50 10.64 24.25 -3.74
N PHE A 51 9.49 23.56 -3.56
CA PHE A 51 8.18 24.06 -3.97
C PHE A 51 7.54 25.01 -2.95
N LYS A 52 8.28 25.40 -1.89
CA LYS A 52 7.82 26.34 -0.85
C LYS A 52 6.51 25.92 -0.18
N GLU A 53 6.29 24.62 -0.05
CA GLU A 53 5.10 24.10 0.62
C GLU A 53 5.20 24.30 2.14
N ARG A 54 4.04 24.46 2.77
CA ARG A 54 3.97 24.68 4.22
C ARG A 54 4.19 23.37 4.97
N ILE A 55 5.44 23.05 5.32
CA ILE A 55 5.82 21.83 6.04
C ILE A 55 5.25 21.84 7.47
N ARG A 56 5.32 22.99 8.16
CA ARG A 56 4.75 23.13 9.51
C ARG A 56 3.25 23.30 9.43
N ILE A 57 2.53 22.21 9.64
CA ILE A 57 1.07 22.14 9.67
C ILE A 57 0.59 21.89 11.11
N ASN A 58 -0.72 21.88 11.32
CA ASN A 58 -1.34 21.62 12.61
C ASN A 58 -0.91 20.23 13.16
N ARG A 59 -0.58 20.13 14.45
CA ARG A 59 -0.15 18.89 15.12
C ARG A 59 -1.13 17.74 14.90
N ASN A 60 -2.43 18.02 14.90
CA ASN A 60 -3.44 17.01 14.62
C ASN A 60 -3.32 16.45 13.20
N LEU A 61 -3.06 17.27 12.20
CA LEU A 61 -2.84 16.83 10.82
C LEU A 61 -1.55 16.02 10.67
N ILE A 62 -0.48 16.40 11.38
CA ILE A 62 0.76 15.63 11.45
C ILE A 62 0.46 14.23 12.01
N PHE A 63 -0.23 14.15 13.14
CA PHE A 63 -0.60 12.89 13.77
C PHE A 63 -1.44 11.99 12.84
N GLN A 64 -2.42 12.58 12.12
CA GLN A 64 -3.23 11.85 11.15
C GLN A 64 -2.39 11.30 9.97
N ALA A 65 -1.44 12.10 9.47
CA ALA A 65 -0.52 11.68 8.42
C ALA A 65 0.40 10.54 8.90
N MET A 66 0.92 10.64 10.12
CA MET A 66 1.77 9.62 10.73
C MET A 66 1.02 8.29 10.94
N ILE A 67 -0.24 8.32 11.40
CA ILE A 67 -1.08 7.12 11.46
C ILE A 67 -1.24 6.49 10.08
N THR A 68 -1.50 7.29 9.05
CA THR A 68 -1.56 6.77 7.68
C THR A 68 -0.25 6.10 7.28
N GLY A 69 0.90 6.70 7.63
CA GLY A 69 2.22 6.14 7.38
C GLY A 69 2.43 4.79 8.07
N ILE A 70 2.13 4.70 9.35
CA ILE A 70 2.22 3.44 10.11
C ILE A 70 1.34 2.36 9.49
N LEU A 71 0.11 2.69 9.11
CA LEU A 71 -0.81 1.74 8.50
C LEU A 71 -0.35 1.31 7.09
N PHE A 72 0.05 2.26 6.24
CA PHE A 72 0.38 1.99 4.85
C PHE A 72 1.81 1.49 4.67
N HIS A 73 2.77 2.05 5.37
CA HIS A 73 4.17 1.67 5.23
C HIS A 73 4.58 0.60 6.25
N GLY A 74 4.12 0.71 7.50
CA GLY A 74 4.40 -0.27 8.55
C GLY A 74 3.62 -1.57 8.33
N PHE A 75 2.30 -1.54 8.47
CA PHE A 75 1.49 -2.76 8.37
C PHE A 75 1.40 -3.32 6.96
N TYR A 76 1.10 -2.48 5.94
CA TYR A 76 0.96 -3.00 4.59
C TYR A 76 2.31 -3.42 3.99
N LEU A 77 3.26 -2.49 3.80
CA LEU A 77 4.54 -2.87 3.18
C LEU A 77 5.36 -3.77 4.10
N GLY A 78 5.36 -3.54 5.42
CA GLY A 78 6.00 -4.42 6.38
C GLY A 78 5.43 -5.84 6.34
N GLY A 79 4.11 -5.98 6.29
CA GLY A 79 3.43 -7.28 6.16
C GLY A 79 3.74 -8.00 4.86
N VAL A 80 3.77 -7.26 3.71
CA VAL A 80 4.15 -7.82 2.40
C VAL A 80 5.61 -8.32 2.41
N PHE A 81 6.55 -7.49 2.87
CA PHE A 81 7.97 -7.88 2.90
C PHE A 81 8.21 -9.02 3.89
N PHE A 82 7.54 -9.01 5.04
CA PHE A 82 7.60 -10.11 5.99
C PHE A 82 7.00 -11.40 5.39
N SER A 83 5.92 -11.32 4.61
CA SER A 83 5.35 -12.51 3.95
C SER A 83 6.35 -13.16 3.00
N TYR A 84 7.16 -12.37 2.29
CA TYR A 84 8.22 -12.88 1.42
C TYR A 84 9.33 -13.57 2.22
N SER A 85 9.74 -13.02 3.36
CA SER A 85 10.74 -13.66 4.22
C SER A 85 10.26 -14.99 4.82
N MET A 86 8.94 -15.17 4.89
CA MET A 86 8.31 -16.44 5.30
C MET A 86 8.10 -17.40 4.13
N GLY A 87 8.62 -17.09 2.93
CA GLY A 87 8.56 -17.97 1.75
C GLY A 87 7.31 -17.82 0.89
N LEU A 88 6.44 -16.83 1.16
CA LEU A 88 5.29 -16.57 0.28
C LEU A 88 5.77 -15.90 -1.02
N THR A 89 5.28 -16.39 -2.16
CA THR A 89 5.63 -15.78 -3.47
C THR A 89 5.04 -14.39 -3.63
N ALA A 90 5.71 -13.53 -4.44
CA ALA A 90 5.20 -12.20 -4.76
C ALA A 90 3.80 -12.28 -5.40
N THR A 91 3.57 -13.31 -6.22
CA THR A 91 2.27 -13.55 -6.86
C THR A 91 1.17 -13.74 -5.84
N LEU A 92 1.33 -14.69 -4.90
CA LEU A 92 0.31 -14.96 -3.88
C LEU A 92 0.07 -13.78 -2.95
N SER A 93 1.14 -13.09 -2.52
CA SER A 93 1.00 -11.89 -1.69
C SER A 93 0.28 -10.76 -2.45
N ALA A 94 0.65 -10.52 -3.73
CA ALA A 94 -0.02 -9.53 -4.57
C ALA A 94 -1.51 -9.86 -4.75
N LEU A 95 -1.86 -11.13 -4.94
CA LEU A 95 -3.25 -11.57 -5.11
C LEU A 95 -4.08 -11.30 -3.86
N ILE A 96 -3.55 -11.59 -2.67
CA ILE A 96 -4.22 -11.26 -1.40
C ILE A 96 -4.45 -9.75 -1.31
N VAL A 97 -3.43 -8.95 -1.62
CA VAL A 97 -3.52 -7.48 -1.55
C VAL A 97 -4.45 -6.91 -2.63
N CYS A 98 -4.59 -7.58 -3.79
CA CYS A 98 -5.54 -7.19 -4.83
C CYS A 98 -7.02 -7.24 -4.38
N LEU A 99 -7.32 -7.85 -3.23
CA LEU A 99 -8.64 -7.75 -2.59
C LEU A 99 -8.90 -6.38 -1.92
N GLN A 100 -7.86 -5.53 -1.80
CA GLN A 100 -7.96 -4.20 -1.16
C GLN A 100 -9.07 -3.32 -1.74
N PRO A 101 -9.27 -3.17 -3.06
CA PRO A 101 -10.36 -2.37 -3.59
C PRO A 101 -11.74 -2.88 -3.18
N ILE A 102 -11.92 -4.20 -3.10
CA ILE A 102 -13.16 -4.83 -2.64
C ILE A 102 -13.44 -4.43 -1.20
N LEU A 103 -12.46 -4.69 -0.33
CA LEU A 103 -12.58 -4.42 1.10
C LEU A 103 -12.75 -2.91 1.38
N THR A 104 -11.99 -2.07 0.66
CA THR A 104 -12.13 -0.61 0.75
C THR A 104 -13.53 -0.15 0.35
N ASN A 105 -14.10 -0.67 -0.75
CA ASN A 105 -15.44 -0.29 -1.20
C ASN A 105 -16.53 -0.74 -0.23
N ILE A 106 -16.43 -1.96 0.32
CA ILE A 106 -17.38 -2.45 1.33
C ILE A 106 -17.34 -1.55 2.58
N LEU A 107 -16.15 -1.19 3.05
CA LEU A 107 -15.98 -0.40 4.27
C LEU A 107 -16.19 1.11 4.05
N SER A 108 -15.93 1.64 2.85
CA SER A 108 -16.11 3.06 2.56
C SER A 108 -17.58 3.49 2.60
N GLY A 109 -18.50 2.60 2.24
CA GLY A 109 -19.94 2.85 2.32
C GLY A 109 -20.36 3.34 3.71
N PRO A 110 -20.24 2.54 4.76
CA PRO A 110 -20.62 2.93 6.12
C PRO A 110 -19.72 4.00 6.74
N ILE A 111 -18.40 4.03 6.41
CA ILE A 111 -17.43 4.92 7.07
C ILE A 111 -17.39 6.31 6.42
N LEU A 112 -17.40 6.37 5.08
CA LEU A 112 -17.27 7.60 4.30
C LEU A 112 -18.59 8.07 3.69
N LYS A 113 -19.67 7.29 3.83
CA LYS A 113 -20.99 7.53 3.24
C LYS A 113 -20.95 7.64 1.72
N GLU A 114 -20.05 6.91 1.07
CA GLU A 114 -19.89 6.89 -0.38
C GLU A 114 -20.72 5.77 -1.01
N LYS A 115 -21.29 6.06 -2.18
CA LYS A 115 -21.99 5.04 -2.98
C LYS A 115 -21.02 4.44 -3.99
N VAL A 116 -20.82 3.14 -3.91
CA VAL A 116 -20.06 2.40 -4.92
C VAL A 116 -20.93 2.24 -6.16
N THR A 117 -20.43 2.65 -7.32
CA THR A 117 -21.16 2.55 -8.59
C THR A 117 -21.13 1.11 -9.12
N ILE A 118 -22.14 0.76 -9.93
CA ILE A 118 -22.20 -0.55 -10.59
C ILE A 118 -20.97 -0.81 -11.47
N THR A 119 -20.46 0.22 -12.15
CA THR A 119 -19.24 0.13 -12.98
C THR A 119 -18.02 -0.27 -12.14
N GLN A 120 -17.91 0.25 -10.93
CA GLN A 120 -16.84 -0.13 -9.99
C GLN A 120 -16.98 -1.59 -9.56
N TRP A 121 -18.19 -2.07 -9.27
CA TRP A 121 -18.44 -3.47 -8.95
C TRP A 121 -18.09 -4.42 -10.10
N ILE A 122 -18.41 -4.05 -11.34
CA ILE A 122 -18.03 -4.81 -12.54
C ILE A 122 -16.51 -4.89 -12.67
N GLY A 123 -15.80 -3.76 -12.50
CA GLY A 123 -14.34 -3.74 -12.52
C GLY A 123 -13.70 -4.63 -11.43
N ILE A 124 -14.23 -4.59 -10.21
CA ILE A 124 -13.82 -5.44 -9.09
C ILE A 124 -14.04 -6.92 -9.43
N PHE A 125 -15.19 -7.28 -9.99
CA PHE A 125 -15.50 -8.65 -10.35
C PHE A 125 -14.51 -9.22 -11.38
N PHE A 126 -14.21 -8.47 -12.45
CA PHE A 126 -13.23 -8.88 -13.45
C PHE A 126 -11.80 -8.96 -12.89
N GLY A 127 -11.43 -8.03 -12.01
CA GLY A 127 -10.15 -8.08 -11.31
C GLY A 127 -10.03 -9.31 -10.43
N PHE A 128 -11.09 -9.69 -9.72
CA PHE A 128 -11.13 -10.89 -8.88
C PHE A 128 -11.07 -12.18 -9.71
N LEU A 129 -11.78 -12.24 -10.84
CA LEU A 129 -11.67 -13.37 -11.77
C LEU A 129 -10.24 -13.53 -12.31
N GLY A 130 -9.59 -12.43 -12.70
CA GLY A 130 -8.18 -12.44 -13.11
C GLY A 130 -7.27 -13.00 -12.00
N THR A 131 -7.52 -12.62 -10.75
CA THR A 131 -6.81 -13.13 -9.58
C THR A 131 -6.97 -14.65 -9.45
N ILE A 132 -8.19 -15.19 -9.54
CA ILE A 132 -8.47 -16.64 -9.44
C ILE A 132 -7.77 -17.41 -10.55
N LEU A 133 -7.77 -16.89 -11.77
CA LEU A 133 -7.12 -17.53 -12.92
C LEU A 133 -5.60 -17.67 -12.68
N VAL A 134 -4.96 -16.66 -12.09
CA VAL A 134 -3.52 -16.69 -11.79
C VAL A 134 -3.20 -17.67 -10.67
N ILE A 135 -4.01 -17.72 -9.60
CA ILE A 135 -3.83 -18.70 -8.49
C ILE A 135 -3.90 -20.14 -9.02
N GLY A 136 -4.82 -20.42 -9.96
CA GLY A 136 -5.00 -21.77 -10.51
C GLY A 136 -3.75 -22.37 -11.18
N TYR A 137 -2.76 -21.56 -11.53
CA TYR A 137 -1.49 -22.00 -12.11
C TYR A 137 -0.39 -22.31 -11.07
N ASP A 138 -0.55 -21.87 -9.81
CA ASP A 138 0.51 -21.92 -8.78
C ASP A 138 0.24 -22.98 -7.68
N ILE A 139 -0.69 -23.94 -7.93
CA ILE A 139 -1.17 -24.95 -6.95
C ILE A 139 -0.15 -26.10 -6.74
N GLY A 140 1.15 -25.86 -6.89
CA GLY A 140 2.18 -26.90 -6.74
C GLY A 140 3.12 -26.74 -5.54
N THR A 141 3.06 -25.62 -4.83
CA THR A 141 4.01 -25.33 -3.73
C THR A 141 3.31 -25.31 -2.37
N GLU A 142 4.02 -25.75 -1.33
CA GLU A 142 3.54 -25.60 0.05
C GLU A 142 3.33 -24.10 0.35
N ILE A 143 2.10 -23.71 0.70
CA ILE A 143 1.75 -22.32 0.99
C ILE A 143 2.09 -22.03 2.46
N PRO A 144 3.06 -21.15 2.76
CA PRO A 144 3.45 -20.84 4.11
C PRO A 144 2.34 -20.06 4.84
N THR A 145 1.71 -20.69 5.81
CA THR A 145 0.58 -20.12 6.56
C THR A 145 0.91 -18.76 7.20
N ILE A 146 2.13 -18.63 7.77
CA ILE A 146 2.59 -17.37 8.37
C ILE A 146 2.68 -16.27 7.32
N GLY A 147 3.16 -16.58 6.11
CA GLY A 147 3.23 -15.65 4.99
C GLY A 147 1.85 -15.17 4.54
N VAL A 148 0.87 -16.08 4.50
CA VAL A 148 -0.53 -15.74 4.18
C VAL A 148 -1.13 -14.82 5.25
N ILE A 149 -0.96 -15.14 6.53
CA ILE A 149 -1.43 -14.29 7.63
C ILE A 149 -0.81 -12.89 7.54
N ALA A 150 0.49 -12.79 7.27
CA ALA A 150 1.18 -11.51 7.08
C ALA A 150 0.60 -10.70 5.91
N SER A 151 0.28 -11.36 4.79
CA SER A 151 -0.37 -10.70 3.64
C SER A 151 -1.80 -10.26 3.94
N ILE A 152 -2.54 -10.99 4.77
CA ILE A 152 -3.87 -10.56 5.24
C ILE A 152 -3.74 -9.33 6.15
N VAL A 153 -2.78 -9.30 7.06
CA VAL A 153 -2.48 -8.11 7.88
C VAL A 153 -2.10 -6.93 6.99
N ALA A 154 -1.31 -7.16 5.95
CA ALA A 154 -0.96 -6.15 4.95
C ALA A 154 -2.20 -5.59 4.22
N LEU A 155 -3.11 -6.46 3.78
CA LEU A 155 -4.39 -6.08 3.17
C LEU A 155 -5.23 -5.19 4.10
N LEU A 156 -5.35 -5.56 5.37
CA LEU A 156 -6.08 -4.78 6.38
C LEU A 156 -5.39 -3.43 6.64
N GLY A 157 -4.07 -3.42 6.70
CA GLY A 157 -3.26 -2.20 6.83
C GLY A 157 -3.48 -1.24 5.67
N ALA A 158 -3.38 -1.72 4.43
CA ALA A 158 -3.60 -0.93 3.22
C ALA A 158 -5.03 -0.36 3.14
N THR A 159 -6.02 -1.19 3.45
CA THR A 159 -7.44 -0.79 3.45
C THR A 159 -7.70 0.30 4.49
N SER A 160 -7.26 0.07 5.73
CA SER A 160 -7.41 1.02 6.84
C SER A 160 -6.71 2.34 6.55
N ALA A 161 -5.48 2.29 6.01
CA ALA A 161 -4.71 3.46 5.61
C ALA A 161 -5.44 4.30 4.55
N THR A 162 -5.99 3.64 3.52
CA THR A 162 -6.70 4.30 2.42
C THR A 162 -7.94 5.04 2.95
N ILE A 163 -8.74 4.38 3.78
CA ILE A 163 -9.95 4.98 4.38
C ILE A 163 -9.56 6.14 5.32
N TRP A 164 -8.54 5.94 6.15
CA TRP A 164 -8.03 6.94 7.08
C TRP A 164 -7.50 8.18 6.35
N GLN A 165 -6.66 7.97 5.34
CA GLN A 165 -6.10 9.03 4.52
C GLN A 165 -7.20 9.87 3.87
N LYS A 166 -8.19 9.22 3.28
CA LYS A 166 -9.31 9.90 2.63
C LYS A 166 -10.13 10.72 3.61
N LYS A 167 -10.33 10.23 4.81
CA LYS A 167 -11.13 10.91 5.85
C LYS A 167 -10.40 12.09 6.49
N PHE A 168 -9.10 11.99 6.75
CA PHE A 168 -8.41 12.90 7.65
C PHE A 168 -7.30 13.73 6.99
N THR A 169 -6.65 13.25 5.92
CA THR A 169 -5.46 13.90 5.37
C THR A 169 -5.67 14.60 4.03
N HIS A 170 -6.90 14.67 3.53
CA HIS A 170 -7.25 15.30 2.25
C HIS A 170 -6.91 16.80 2.15
N LYS A 171 -6.67 17.46 3.28
CA LYS A 171 -6.32 18.90 3.36
C LYS A 171 -4.81 19.17 3.34
N ILE A 172 -3.98 18.13 3.33
CA ILE A 172 -2.52 18.24 3.35
C ILE A 172 -2.03 18.15 1.90
N SER A 173 -1.02 18.96 1.53
CA SER A 173 -0.38 18.80 0.22
C SER A 173 0.25 17.41 0.09
N LEU A 174 0.32 16.90 -1.13
CA LEU A 174 0.75 15.53 -1.40
C LEU A 174 2.16 15.27 -0.86
N SER A 175 3.10 16.17 -1.08
CA SER A 175 4.49 16.04 -0.68
C SER A 175 4.66 16.08 0.84
N VAL A 176 4.02 17.02 1.52
CA VAL A 176 4.06 17.13 2.99
C VAL A 176 3.40 15.93 3.65
N ASN A 177 2.30 15.43 3.08
CA ASN A 177 1.64 14.21 3.57
C ASN A 177 2.57 12.99 3.45
N ASN A 178 3.17 12.77 2.27
CA ASN A 178 4.12 11.67 2.06
C ASN A 178 5.39 11.80 2.91
N PHE A 179 5.87 13.02 3.16
CA PHE A 179 6.98 13.26 4.09
C PHE A 179 6.66 12.71 5.49
N TYR A 180 5.53 13.13 6.09
CA TYR A 180 5.16 12.66 7.43
C TYR A 180 4.81 11.18 7.48
N GLN A 181 4.22 10.62 6.42
CA GLN A 181 3.95 9.19 6.31
C GLN A 181 5.27 8.38 6.29
N ALA A 182 6.21 8.76 5.44
CA ALA A 182 7.50 8.08 5.36
C ALA A 182 8.32 8.24 6.65
N LEU A 183 8.32 9.43 7.26
CA LEU A 183 9.01 9.70 8.52
C LEU A 183 8.51 8.83 9.68
N SER A 184 7.22 8.48 9.70
CA SER A 184 6.63 7.67 10.76
C SER A 184 6.89 6.16 10.60
N ALA A 185 7.40 5.74 9.44
CA ALA A 185 7.62 4.33 9.10
C ALA A 185 9.11 3.96 9.00
N GLY A 186 10.01 4.94 8.93
CA GLY A 186 11.47 4.79 8.96
C GLY A 186 11.99 4.99 10.36
#